data_02d9b902bcf5f1a5e6a65eb0e8773ab0
#
_entry.id   02d9b902bcf5f1a5e6a65eb0e8773ab0
#
_cell.length_a   1.000
_cell.length_b   1.000
_cell.length_c   1.000
_cell.angle_alpha   90.00
_cell.angle_beta   90.00
_cell.angle_gamma   90.00
#
_symmetry.space_group_name_H-M   'P 1'
#
loop_
_entity.id
_entity.type
_entity.pdbx_description
1 polymer ?
#
loop_
_entity_poly.entity_id
_entity_poly.type
_entity_poly.pdbx_seq_one_letter_code
_entity_poly.pdbx_strand_id
1 'polypeptide(L)'
;MFNLENYEDVDTRIHAFYARYEDGSILTELISNDEEKGIVVFKAVAFRTYVDTAPSAVGYARGARKDRGVDRDFWFENCETSAIGRCLANLGLSAKGKRASSLEMAKVNDAKTSPAPIRVRTEEQKEFLSATNKEAEIVVKLVHRENPVLLSMIRLSIYLNCRNYHLS
;
A
#
# COMPACT_ATOMS: atom_id res chain seq x y z
N MET A 1 -12.89 0.62 14.62
CA MET A 1 -12.10 1.85 14.62
C MET A 1 -10.79 1.56 15.34
N PHE A 2 -9.63 1.88 14.76
CA PHE A 2 -8.35 1.68 15.46
C PHE A 2 -8.16 2.80 16.48
N ASN A 3 -7.69 2.45 17.69
CA ASN A 3 -7.33 3.45 18.68
C ASN A 3 -5.98 4.08 18.30
N LEU A 4 -5.98 5.36 17.95
CA LEU A 4 -4.80 6.12 17.52
C LEU A 4 -3.79 6.35 18.66
N GLU A 5 -4.22 6.34 19.92
CA GLU A 5 -3.34 6.46 21.09
C GLU A 5 -2.29 5.34 21.18
N ASN A 6 -2.57 4.20 20.54
CA ASN A 6 -1.64 3.08 20.45
C ASN A 6 -0.57 3.24 19.37
N TYR A 7 -0.63 4.32 18.58
CA TYR A 7 0.30 4.59 17.50
C TYR A 7 1.07 5.86 17.80
N GLU A 8 2.35 5.83 17.50
CA GLU A 8 3.25 6.95 17.67
C GLU A 8 3.16 7.87 16.46
N ASP A 9 3.23 9.19 16.68
CA ASP A 9 3.35 10.15 15.59
C ASP A 9 4.77 10.17 15.00
N VAL A 10 4.90 10.81 13.85
CA VAL A 10 6.19 10.86 13.15
C VAL A 10 7.16 11.81 13.85
N ASP A 11 6.67 12.90 14.46
CA ASP A 11 7.48 13.88 15.18
C ASP A 11 8.20 13.22 16.37
N THR A 12 7.50 12.38 17.12
CA THR A 12 8.11 11.61 18.22
C THR A 12 9.27 10.75 17.71
N ARG A 13 9.13 10.12 16.54
CA ARG A 13 10.20 9.32 15.92
C ARG A 13 11.37 10.18 15.46
N ILE A 14 11.10 11.36 14.90
CA ILE A 14 12.13 12.31 14.50
C ILE A 14 12.93 12.79 15.72
N HIS A 15 12.25 13.16 16.78
CA HIS A 15 12.91 13.54 18.04
C HIS A 15 13.76 12.39 18.62
N ALA A 16 13.24 11.17 18.63
CA ALA A 16 13.97 10.00 19.08
C ALA A 16 15.20 9.70 18.20
N PHE A 17 15.11 9.98 16.91
CA PHE A 17 16.23 9.84 15.97
C PHE A 17 17.36 10.79 16.30
N TYR A 18 17.10 12.09 16.38
CA TYR A 18 18.14 13.09 16.68
C TYR A 18 18.66 13.00 18.11
N ALA A 19 17.84 12.58 19.08
CA ALA A 19 18.30 12.31 20.44
C ALA A 19 19.28 11.11 20.50
N ARG A 20 19.19 10.16 19.57
CA ARG A 20 20.04 8.98 19.52
C ARG A 20 21.25 9.15 18.60
N TYR A 21 21.12 9.95 17.56
CA TYR A 21 22.11 10.17 16.51
C TYR A 21 22.27 11.67 16.27
N GLU A 22 23.12 12.33 17.09
CA GLU A 22 23.33 13.78 17.04
C GLU A 22 23.85 14.24 15.66
N ASP A 23 24.75 13.45 15.04
CA ASP A 23 25.29 13.69 13.70
C ASP A 23 24.45 13.04 12.59
N GLY A 24 23.28 12.56 12.91
CA GLY A 24 22.40 11.89 11.94
C GLY A 24 21.73 12.86 11.00
N SER A 25 21.26 12.34 9.87
CA SER A 25 20.46 13.10 8.91
C SER A 25 19.31 12.28 8.33
N ILE A 26 18.21 12.95 8.03
CA ILE A 26 17.06 12.41 7.34
C ILE A 26 16.88 13.23 6.07
N LEU A 27 16.89 12.57 4.92
CA LEU A 27 16.70 13.19 3.63
C LEU A 27 15.47 12.59 2.96
N THR A 28 14.73 13.43 2.26
CA THR A 28 13.58 13.01 1.43
C THR A 28 13.87 13.26 -0.04
N GLU A 29 13.30 12.42 -0.88
CA GLU A 29 13.43 12.48 -2.33
C GLU A 29 12.06 12.26 -2.96
N LEU A 30 11.63 13.17 -3.81
CA LEU A 30 10.45 13.02 -4.64
C LEU A 30 10.76 12.06 -5.79
N ILE A 31 10.20 10.86 -5.74
CA ILE A 31 10.42 9.83 -6.76
C ILE A 31 9.51 10.04 -7.97
N SER A 32 8.26 10.37 -7.74
CA SER A 32 7.31 10.66 -8.81
C SER A 32 6.18 11.56 -8.32
N ASN A 33 5.69 12.41 -9.23
CA ASN A 33 4.50 13.23 -9.03
C ASN A 33 3.65 13.17 -10.30
N ASP A 34 2.46 12.61 -10.20
CA ASP A 34 1.43 12.59 -11.25
C ASP A 34 0.27 13.49 -10.78
N GLU A 35 0.34 14.76 -11.16
CA GLU A 35 -0.63 15.78 -10.73
C GLU A 35 -2.02 15.52 -11.31
N GLU A 36 -2.10 14.93 -12.52
CA GLU A 36 -3.39 14.63 -13.17
C GLU A 36 -4.15 13.57 -12.38
N LYS A 37 -3.44 12.53 -11.92
CA LYS A 37 -4.03 11.48 -11.08
C LYS A 37 -4.00 11.81 -9.60
N GLY A 38 -3.33 12.91 -9.20
CA GLY A 38 -3.13 13.27 -7.81
C GLY A 38 -2.34 12.20 -7.04
N ILE A 39 -1.31 11.61 -7.66
CA ILE A 39 -0.49 10.56 -7.06
C ILE A 39 0.93 11.06 -6.89
N VAL A 40 1.49 10.87 -5.69
CA VAL A 40 2.88 11.20 -5.38
C VAL A 40 3.57 10.03 -4.69
N VAL A 41 4.87 9.89 -4.92
CA VAL A 41 5.72 8.90 -4.24
C VAL A 41 6.94 9.61 -3.68
N PHE A 42 7.14 9.47 -2.38
CA PHE A 42 8.32 9.92 -1.68
C PHE A 42 9.15 8.74 -1.17
N LYS A 43 10.45 8.95 -1.17
CA LYS A 43 11.43 8.13 -0.51
C LYS A 43 12.08 8.94 0.60
N ALA A 44 12.27 8.36 1.77
CA ALA A 44 13.09 8.90 2.84
C ALA A 44 14.26 7.98 3.11
N VAL A 45 15.41 8.56 3.43
CA VAL A 45 16.62 7.85 3.84
C VAL A 45 17.14 8.46 5.15
N ALA A 46 17.68 7.62 6.00
CA ALA A 46 18.27 8.04 7.26
C ALA A 46 19.72 7.55 7.35
N PHE A 47 20.61 8.43 7.76
CA PHE A 47 22.02 8.17 8.05
C PHE A 47 22.25 8.41 9.54
N ARG A 48 22.94 7.51 10.23
CA ARG A 48 23.23 7.68 11.66
C ARG A 48 24.33 8.67 11.94
N THR A 49 25.21 8.87 10.95
CA THR A 49 26.31 9.84 11.02
C THR A 49 26.53 10.48 9.66
N TYR A 50 27.13 11.66 9.63
CA TYR A 50 27.48 12.37 8.38
C TYR A 50 28.56 11.67 7.54
N VAL A 51 29.28 10.71 8.10
CA VAL A 51 30.32 9.93 7.38
C VAL A 51 29.77 8.64 6.76
N ASP A 52 28.52 8.29 7.04
CA ASP A 52 27.92 7.08 6.48
C ASP A 52 27.80 7.23 4.95
N THR A 53 28.38 6.30 4.19
CA THR A 53 28.31 6.28 2.72
C THR A 53 27.05 5.58 2.20
N ALA A 54 26.38 4.80 3.05
CA ALA A 54 25.14 4.11 2.73
C ALA A 54 24.08 4.45 3.78
N PRO A 55 22.81 4.57 3.37
CA PRO A 55 21.74 4.85 4.31
C PRO A 55 21.55 3.71 5.31
N SER A 56 21.37 4.05 6.57
CA SER A 56 21.08 3.09 7.65
C SER A 56 19.65 2.56 7.60
N ALA A 57 18.73 3.33 7.01
CA ALA A 57 17.36 2.92 6.74
C ALA A 57 16.78 3.67 5.53
N VAL A 58 15.81 3.04 4.89
CA VAL A 58 15.04 3.62 3.76
C VAL A 58 13.54 3.37 4.01
N GLY A 59 12.72 4.36 3.67
CA GLY A 59 11.26 4.27 3.70
C GLY A 59 10.67 4.83 2.42
N TYR A 60 9.58 4.23 1.94
CA TYR A 60 8.81 4.72 0.81
C TYR A 60 7.37 4.94 1.23
N ALA A 61 6.75 5.98 0.69
CA ALA A 61 5.32 6.21 0.82
C ALA A 61 4.74 6.61 -0.52
N ARG A 62 3.49 6.22 -0.74
CA ARG A 62 2.66 6.68 -1.85
C ARG A 62 1.48 7.46 -1.27
N GLY A 63 1.32 8.70 -1.68
CA GLY A 63 0.18 9.55 -1.40
C GLY A 63 -0.77 9.60 -2.59
N ALA A 64 -2.06 9.78 -2.31
CA ALA A 64 -3.06 10.05 -3.32
C ALA A 64 -3.99 11.14 -2.82
N ARG A 65 -4.25 12.15 -3.69
CA ARG A 65 -5.24 13.19 -3.40
C ARG A 65 -6.61 12.55 -3.25
N LYS A 66 -7.35 12.97 -2.25
CA LYS A 66 -8.72 12.53 -2.00
C LYS A 66 -9.68 13.70 -2.16
N ASP A 67 -10.94 13.39 -2.38
CA ASP A 67 -11.98 14.42 -2.49
C ASP A 67 -12.32 15.07 -1.13
N ARG A 68 -11.95 14.42 -0.03
CA ARG A 68 -12.24 14.85 1.36
C ARG A 68 -11.10 14.50 2.32
N GLY A 69 -11.14 15.17 3.49
CA GLY A 69 -10.20 14.92 4.56
C GLY A 69 -8.86 15.63 4.36
N VAL A 70 -7.90 15.31 5.20
CA VAL A 70 -6.58 15.97 5.23
C VAL A 70 -5.81 15.73 3.93
N ASP A 71 -6.01 14.59 3.27
CA ASP A 71 -5.35 14.27 2.01
C ASP A 71 -5.97 15.00 0.78
N ARG A 72 -6.95 15.90 0.95
CA ARG A 72 -7.46 16.75 -0.13
C ARG A 72 -6.46 17.85 -0.48
N ASP A 73 -6.01 18.54 0.54
CA ASP A 73 -5.19 19.76 0.39
C ASP A 73 -3.72 19.50 0.77
N PHE A 74 -3.44 18.53 1.64
CA PHE A 74 -2.10 18.24 2.19
C PHE A 74 -1.60 16.82 1.85
N TRP A 75 -2.10 16.23 0.75
CA TRP A 75 -1.74 14.87 0.34
C TRP A 75 -0.25 14.70 0.03
N PHE A 76 0.38 15.77 -0.47
CA PHE A 76 1.78 15.82 -0.84
C PHE A 76 2.67 15.76 0.41
N GLU A 77 2.47 16.70 1.34
CA GLU A 77 3.21 16.80 2.58
C GLU A 77 2.96 15.60 3.49
N ASN A 78 1.74 15.09 3.52
CA ASN A 78 1.40 13.88 4.25
C ASN A 78 2.09 12.63 3.70
N CYS A 79 2.37 12.60 2.40
CA CYS A 79 3.12 11.51 1.79
C CYS A 79 4.58 11.55 2.21
N GLU A 80 5.21 12.72 2.19
CA GLU A 80 6.59 12.91 2.67
C GLU A 80 6.74 12.50 4.14
N THR A 81 5.87 13.01 5.01
CA THR A 81 5.84 12.66 6.43
C THR A 81 5.67 11.14 6.63
N SER A 82 4.82 10.49 5.84
CA SER A 82 4.65 9.04 5.89
C SER A 82 5.92 8.28 5.46
N ALA A 83 6.68 8.79 4.48
CA ALA A 83 7.95 8.20 4.07
C ALA A 83 9.00 8.27 5.19
N ILE A 84 9.10 9.43 5.87
CA ILE A 84 9.97 9.61 7.04
C ILE A 84 9.57 8.64 8.15
N GLY A 85 8.30 8.61 8.52
CA GLY A 85 7.80 7.72 9.58
C GLY A 85 8.12 6.25 9.34
N ARG A 86 8.03 5.77 8.09
CA ARG A 86 8.40 4.41 7.69
C ARG A 86 9.91 4.18 7.72
N CYS A 87 10.69 5.16 7.27
CA CYS A 87 12.15 5.11 7.32
C CYS A 87 12.63 4.92 8.76
N LEU A 88 12.15 5.74 9.68
CA LEU A 88 12.53 5.68 11.10
C LEU A 88 12.01 4.41 11.79
N ALA A 89 10.84 3.91 11.42
CA ALA A 89 10.36 2.61 11.90
C ALA A 89 11.23 1.45 11.42
N ASN A 90 11.76 1.51 10.18
CA ASN A 90 12.72 0.52 9.66
C ASN A 90 14.07 0.59 10.39
N LEU A 91 14.46 1.76 10.89
CA LEU A 91 15.66 1.94 11.73
C LEU A 91 15.47 1.42 13.18
N GLY A 92 14.26 1.00 13.53
CA GLY A 92 13.93 0.50 14.87
C GLY A 92 13.44 1.58 15.84
N LEU A 93 13.18 2.79 15.36
CA LEU A 93 12.64 3.90 16.16
C LEU A 93 11.11 3.88 16.16
N SER A 94 10.55 2.79 16.69
CA SER A 94 9.12 2.63 16.87
C SER A 94 8.87 2.15 18.30
N ALA A 95 8.66 3.09 19.22
CA ALA A 95 8.58 2.85 20.66
C ALA A 95 7.51 1.82 21.04
N LYS A 96 6.44 1.71 20.26
CA LYS A 96 5.33 0.77 20.51
C LYS A 96 5.41 -0.51 19.67
N GLY A 97 6.53 -0.76 18.99
CA GLY A 97 6.73 -1.93 18.13
C GLY A 97 5.84 -1.97 16.88
N LYS A 98 5.12 -0.89 16.58
CA LYS A 98 4.21 -0.78 15.43
C LYS A 98 4.84 0.07 14.34
N ARG A 99 4.98 -0.50 13.14
CA ARG A 99 5.60 0.20 12.00
C ARG A 99 4.74 1.35 11.49
N ALA A 100 3.42 1.20 11.49
CA ALA A 100 2.50 2.26 11.08
C ALA A 100 2.51 3.41 12.09
N SER A 101 2.47 4.66 11.59
CA SER A 101 2.30 5.85 12.41
C SER A 101 0.82 6.14 12.69
N SER A 102 0.55 7.01 13.65
CA SER A 102 -0.82 7.48 13.94
C SER A 102 -1.49 8.10 12.71
N LEU A 103 -0.73 8.85 11.90
CA LEU A 103 -1.21 9.44 10.64
C LEU A 103 -1.61 8.36 9.61
N GLU A 104 -0.82 7.31 9.46
CA GLU A 104 -1.15 6.20 8.56
C GLU A 104 -2.41 5.46 9.02
N MET A 105 -2.58 5.28 10.32
CA MET A 105 -3.77 4.63 10.88
C MET A 105 -5.02 5.50 10.80
N ALA A 106 -4.87 6.82 10.89
CA ALA A 106 -5.96 7.75 10.64
C ALA A 106 -6.48 7.61 9.20
N LYS A 107 -5.59 7.54 8.20
CA LYS A 107 -5.95 7.31 6.79
C LYS A 107 -6.73 6.01 6.58
N VAL A 108 -6.37 4.95 7.31
CA VAL A 108 -7.09 3.65 7.25
C VAL A 108 -8.48 3.77 7.88
N ASN A 109 -8.63 4.52 8.98
CA ASN A 109 -9.93 4.77 9.58
C ASN A 109 -10.84 5.57 8.63
N ASP A 110 -10.31 6.63 8.00
CA ASP A 110 -11.04 7.45 7.02
C ASP A 110 -11.48 6.61 5.81
N ALA A 111 -10.62 5.72 5.32
CA ALA A 111 -10.95 4.84 4.20
C ALA A 111 -12.06 3.82 4.54
N LYS A 112 -12.17 3.41 5.81
CA LYS A 112 -13.23 2.49 6.26
C LYS A 112 -14.57 3.18 6.48
N THR A 113 -14.56 4.48 6.80
CA THR A 113 -15.78 5.28 7.00
C THR A 113 -16.32 5.86 5.70
N SER A 114 -15.50 5.94 4.65
CA SER A 114 -15.95 6.30 3.30
C SER A 114 -16.58 5.08 2.64
N PRO A 115 -17.81 5.16 2.12
CA PRO A 115 -18.35 4.10 1.29
C PRO A 115 -17.39 3.89 0.11
N ALA A 116 -17.02 2.63 -0.12
CA ALA A 116 -16.19 2.30 -1.28
C ALA A 116 -16.85 2.86 -2.54
N PRO A 117 -16.12 3.53 -3.44
CA PRO A 117 -16.71 3.99 -4.69
C PRO A 117 -17.29 2.76 -5.38
N ILE A 118 -18.59 2.78 -5.62
CA ILE A 118 -19.25 1.76 -6.41
C ILE A 118 -18.61 1.85 -7.80
N ARG A 119 -17.72 0.92 -8.12
CA ARG A 119 -17.22 0.75 -9.49
C ARG A 119 -18.40 0.26 -10.33
N VAL A 120 -19.17 1.18 -10.84
CA VAL A 120 -20.14 0.89 -11.89
C VAL A 120 -19.34 0.48 -13.11
N ARG A 121 -19.37 -0.81 -13.46
CA ARG A 121 -18.75 -1.29 -14.70
C ARG A 121 -19.47 -0.62 -15.85
N THR A 122 -18.71 -0.04 -16.78
CA THR A 122 -19.27 0.47 -18.03
C THR A 122 -19.95 -0.66 -18.80
N GLU A 123 -20.91 -0.34 -19.67
CA GLU A 123 -21.58 -1.37 -20.48
C GLU A 123 -20.56 -2.16 -21.33
N GLU A 124 -19.55 -1.50 -21.87
CA GLU A 124 -18.43 -2.14 -22.57
C GLU A 124 -17.67 -3.16 -21.72
N GLN A 125 -17.42 -2.84 -20.44
CA GLN A 125 -16.77 -3.78 -19.51
C GLN A 125 -17.66 -4.97 -19.17
N LYS A 126 -18.97 -4.76 -19.09
CA LYS A 126 -19.94 -5.85 -18.87
C LYS A 126 -20.03 -6.75 -20.11
N GLU A 127 -20.04 -6.16 -21.30
CA GLU A 127 -20.09 -6.86 -22.57
C GLU A 127 -18.82 -7.71 -22.79
N PHE A 128 -17.63 -7.12 -22.57
CA PHE A 128 -16.36 -7.82 -22.61
C PHE A 128 -16.31 -9.02 -21.68
N LEU A 129 -16.74 -8.85 -20.41
CA LEU A 129 -16.77 -9.95 -19.45
C LEU A 129 -17.80 -11.03 -19.84
N SER A 130 -18.92 -10.66 -20.44
CA SER A 130 -19.93 -11.62 -20.89
C SER A 130 -19.43 -12.44 -22.09
N ALA A 131 -18.71 -11.80 -23.03
CA ALA A 131 -18.07 -12.47 -24.17
C ALA A 131 -16.99 -13.44 -23.71
N THR A 132 -16.09 -12.99 -22.84
CA THR A 132 -15.01 -13.80 -22.28
C THR A 132 -15.55 -15.02 -21.51
N ASN A 133 -16.64 -14.85 -20.74
CA ASN A 133 -17.27 -15.96 -20.03
C ASN A 133 -17.89 -16.98 -21.00
N LYS A 134 -18.51 -16.53 -22.10
CA LYS A 134 -19.04 -17.44 -23.13
C LYS A 134 -17.95 -18.24 -23.82
N GLU A 135 -16.83 -17.59 -24.18
CA GLU A 135 -15.67 -18.25 -24.77
C GLU A 135 -15.04 -19.28 -23.82
N ALA A 136 -14.90 -18.91 -22.54
CA ALA A 136 -14.40 -19.83 -21.52
C ALA A 136 -15.33 -21.04 -21.34
N GLU A 137 -16.65 -20.86 -21.39
CA GLU A 137 -17.63 -21.93 -21.29
C GLU A 137 -17.56 -22.88 -22.51
N ILE A 138 -17.32 -22.34 -23.71
CA ILE A 138 -17.14 -23.15 -24.94
C ILE A 138 -15.86 -23.96 -24.82
N VAL A 139 -14.74 -23.38 -24.39
CA VAL A 139 -13.46 -24.08 -24.21
C VAL A 139 -13.60 -25.19 -23.17
N VAL A 140 -14.28 -24.93 -22.05
CA VAL A 140 -14.54 -25.95 -21.02
C VAL A 140 -15.36 -27.12 -21.58
N LYS A 141 -16.38 -26.84 -22.38
CA LYS A 141 -17.22 -27.88 -23.02
C LYS A 141 -16.44 -28.73 -24.04
N LEU A 142 -15.57 -28.09 -24.84
CA LEU A 142 -14.69 -28.77 -25.80
C LEU A 142 -13.66 -29.68 -25.10
N VAL A 143 -12.99 -29.16 -24.07
CA VAL A 143 -12.03 -29.92 -23.28
C VAL A 143 -12.70 -31.12 -22.57
N HIS A 144 -13.93 -30.93 -22.08
CA HIS A 144 -14.69 -32.00 -21.43
C HIS A 144 -15.05 -33.14 -22.41
N ARG A 145 -15.28 -32.78 -23.66
CA ARG A 145 -15.64 -33.76 -24.71
C ARG A 145 -14.44 -34.58 -25.18
N GLU A 146 -13.24 -33.95 -25.24
CA GLU A 146 -12.05 -34.58 -25.80
C GLU A 146 -11.13 -35.22 -24.75
N ASN A 147 -11.14 -34.76 -23.50
CA ASN A 147 -10.25 -35.30 -22.46
C ASN A 147 -10.78 -35.10 -21.03
N PRO A 148 -11.64 -36.00 -20.53
CA PRO A 148 -12.26 -35.88 -19.20
C PRO A 148 -11.25 -35.92 -18.03
N VAL A 149 -10.06 -36.50 -18.23
CA VAL A 149 -9.00 -36.59 -17.21
C VAL A 149 -8.33 -35.25 -17.02
N LEU A 150 -8.14 -34.46 -18.08
CA LEU A 150 -7.54 -33.13 -18.02
C LEU A 150 -8.41 -32.14 -17.20
N LEU A 151 -9.72 -32.31 -17.28
CA LEU A 151 -10.66 -31.45 -16.53
C LEU A 151 -10.59 -31.68 -15.02
N SER A 152 -10.33 -32.93 -14.60
CA SER A 152 -10.14 -33.25 -13.18
C SER A 152 -8.88 -32.61 -12.62
N MET A 153 -7.81 -32.54 -13.40
CA MET A 153 -6.55 -31.87 -13.01
C MET A 153 -6.69 -30.33 -12.96
N ILE A 154 -7.41 -29.74 -13.93
CA ILE A 154 -7.68 -28.27 -13.92
C ILE A 154 -8.57 -27.89 -12.73
N ARG A 155 -9.61 -28.68 -12.43
CA ARG A 155 -10.45 -28.45 -11.25
C ARG A 155 -9.65 -28.54 -9.94
N LEU A 156 -8.74 -29.52 -9.84
CA LEU A 156 -7.87 -29.68 -8.68
C LEU A 156 -6.93 -28.49 -8.52
N SER A 157 -6.35 -27.99 -9.63
CA SER A 157 -5.45 -26.83 -9.65
C SER A 157 -6.17 -25.55 -9.25
N ILE A 158 -7.38 -25.31 -9.75
CA ILE A 158 -8.20 -24.14 -9.39
C ILE A 158 -8.61 -24.23 -7.91
N TYR A 159 -9.01 -25.40 -7.43
CA TYR A 159 -9.38 -25.60 -6.03
C TYR A 159 -8.21 -25.35 -5.07
N LEU A 160 -7.01 -25.81 -5.41
CA LEU A 160 -5.79 -25.60 -4.64
C LEU A 160 -5.35 -24.14 -4.65
N ASN A 161 -5.48 -23.42 -5.77
CA ASN A 161 -5.19 -22.00 -5.85
C ASN A 161 -6.18 -21.15 -5.05
N CYS A 162 -7.48 -21.44 -5.10
CA CYS A 162 -8.47 -20.73 -4.30
C CYS A 162 -8.26 -20.93 -2.79
N ARG A 163 -7.75 -22.09 -2.36
CA ARG A 163 -7.48 -22.37 -0.95
C ARG A 163 -6.28 -21.56 -0.40
N ASN A 164 -5.30 -21.25 -1.25
CA ASN A 164 -4.14 -20.46 -0.87
C ASN A 164 -4.43 -18.95 -0.75
N TYR A 165 -5.52 -18.45 -1.37
CA TYR A 165 -5.95 -17.04 -1.26
C TYR A 165 -6.80 -16.73 -0.01
N HIS A 166 -7.24 -17.75 0.73
CA HIS A 166 -8.01 -17.58 1.97
C HIS A 166 -7.15 -17.69 3.25
N LEU A 167 -5.84 -17.90 3.14
CA LEU A 167 -4.90 -18.09 4.26
C LEU A 167 -3.80 -17.01 4.33
N SER A 168 -3.95 -15.90 3.61
CA SER A 168 -3.03 -14.75 3.69
C SER A 168 -3.76 -13.47 4.16
#